data_099fe5b89496aebe32dfae08ff4fdb40
#
_entry.id   099fe5b89496aebe32dfae08ff4fdb40
#
_cell.length_a   1.000
_cell.length_b   1.000
_cell.length_c   1.000
_cell.angle_alpha   90.00
_cell.angle_beta   90.00
_cell.angle_gamma   90.00
#
_symmetry.space_group_name_H-M   'P 1'
#
loop_
_entity.id
_entity.type
_entity.pdbx_description
1 polymer ?
#
loop_
_entity_poly.entity_id
_entity_poly.type
_entity_poly.pdbx_seq_one_letter_code
_entity_poly.pdbx_strand_id
1 'polypeptide(L)'
;MVDNRGHQQPETVMAHPHFVITIACADQPGIVAAITTELAAIGANIAESSQFWDRQTNRFFMRIAIETPDGVDAEAVKRSLKAPVARFEMRLDINETAKRPKIIIMVSKFDHALLHLIYQIRVGWLDAEVVGIVSNHEDSRRTAEIENIPFHYWPVSKDTKAAQEEKLLELATTSGADLVILARYMQVLSDNLSRRLFGKVINIHHSFLPSFKGAKPYHQAHERGVKLIGATAHYVTADLDEGPIIEQETERVTHAMTADDFVAAGRDIEARVLARAVKMHVESRVMLNGHKTVVFG
;
A
#
# COMPACT_ATOMS: atom_id res chain seq x y z
N MET A 1 -41.89 -15.82 43.38
CA MET A 1 -40.85 -14.79 43.18
C MET A 1 -40.10 -15.12 41.90
N VAL A 2 -40.43 -14.46 40.81
CA VAL A 2 -39.83 -14.66 39.50
C VAL A 2 -38.88 -13.48 39.27
N ASP A 3 -37.58 -13.75 39.20
CA ASP A 3 -36.50 -12.77 39.01
C ASP A 3 -36.50 -12.36 37.53
N ASN A 4 -36.97 -11.16 37.26
CA ASN A 4 -37.05 -10.57 35.92
C ASN A 4 -35.75 -9.79 35.64
N ARG A 5 -34.66 -10.50 35.27
CA ARG A 5 -33.44 -9.84 34.77
C ARG A 5 -33.66 -9.46 33.32
N GLY A 6 -34.00 -8.20 33.12
CA GLY A 6 -34.02 -7.60 31.80
C GLY A 6 -32.66 -7.75 31.08
N HIS A 7 -32.65 -8.52 30.00
CA HIS A 7 -31.56 -8.49 29.04
C HIS A 7 -31.62 -7.11 28.38
N GLN A 8 -30.73 -6.22 28.80
CA GLN A 8 -30.37 -5.07 28.00
C GLN A 8 -29.65 -5.61 26.75
N GLN A 9 -30.27 -5.51 25.59
CA GLN A 9 -29.60 -5.67 24.32
C GLN A 9 -28.50 -4.62 24.27
N PRO A 10 -27.27 -4.98 23.80
CA PRO A 10 -26.23 -3.97 23.59
C PRO A 10 -26.77 -2.95 22.58
N GLU A 11 -26.81 -1.69 22.97
CA GLU A 11 -27.04 -0.59 22.04
C GLU A 11 -26.04 -0.77 20.88
N THR A 12 -26.56 -0.97 19.68
CA THR A 12 -25.77 -0.96 18.46
C THR A 12 -25.22 0.46 18.33
N VAL A 13 -23.99 0.66 18.77
CA VAL A 13 -23.27 1.90 18.51
C VAL A 13 -23.18 2.00 16.98
N MET A 14 -24.00 2.84 16.40
CA MET A 14 -23.92 3.17 14.98
C MET A 14 -22.52 3.75 14.75
N ALA A 15 -21.70 3.01 14.01
CA ALA A 15 -20.37 3.49 13.68
C ALA A 15 -20.53 4.77 12.85
N HIS A 16 -20.03 5.89 13.37
CA HIS A 16 -19.99 7.13 12.61
C HIS A 16 -19.12 6.93 11.37
N PRO A 17 -19.48 7.52 10.22
CA PRO A 17 -18.63 7.44 9.04
C PRO A 17 -17.28 8.08 9.33
N HIS A 18 -16.21 7.30 9.07
CA HIS A 18 -14.83 7.75 9.24
C HIS A 18 -14.21 8.05 7.89
N PHE A 19 -13.49 9.17 7.82
CA PHE A 19 -12.74 9.56 6.64
C PHE A 19 -11.26 9.78 6.99
N VAL A 20 -10.39 9.39 6.07
CA VAL A 20 -8.98 9.78 6.07
C VAL A 20 -8.76 10.79 4.95
N ILE A 21 -8.27 11.96 5.31
CA ILE A 21 -7.99 13.07 4.41
C ILE A 21 -6.48 13.18 4.28
N THR A 22 -5.95 13.22 3.05
CA THR A 22 -4.55 13.52 2.78
C THR A 22 -4.44 14.82 1.96
N ILE A 23 -3.48 15.66 2.34
CA ILE A 23 -3.28 16.98 1.77
C ILE A 23 -1.80 17.16 1.44
N ALA A 24 -1.53 17.68 0.24
CA ALA A 24 -0.18 18.11 -0.17
C ALA A 24 -0.26 19.45 -0.91
N CYS A 25 0.58 20.41 -0.50
CA CYS A 25 0.69 21.73 -1.15
C CYS A 25 2.06 22.34 -0.93
N ALA A 26 2.32 23.54 -1.46
CA ALA A 26 3.45 24.36 -1.03
C ALA A 26 3.24 24.80 0.43
N ASP A 27 4.32 24.78 1.23
CA ASP A 27 4.21 25.19 2.64
C ASP A 27 4.03 26.71 2.78
N GLN A 28 3.08 27.10 3.61
CA GLN A 28 2.84 28.50 3.98
C GLN A 28 2.01 28.61 5.27
N PRO A 29 2.07 29.73 6.00
CA PRO A 29 1.31 29.92 7.23
C PRO A 29 -0.20 29.85 7.02
N GLY A 30 -0.90 29.21 7.97
CA GLY A 30 -2.37 29.19 8.02
C GLY A 30 -3.02 27.97 7.39
N ILE A 31 -2.27 27.05 6.77
CA ILE A 31 -2.81 25.80 6.16
C ILE A 31 -3.62 25.01 7.19
N VAL A 32 -3.00 24.66 8.32
CA VAL A 32 -3.64 23.82 9.36
C VAL A 32 -4.90 24.49 9.89
N ALA A 33 -4.82 25.78 10.24
CA ALA A 33 -5.95 26.54 10.75
C ALA A 33 -7.12 26.56 9.75
N ALA A 34 -6.85 26.80 8.47
CA ALA A 34 -7.88 26.82 7.44
C ALA A 34 -8.60 25.48 7.31
N ILE A 35 -7.87 24.35 7.30
CA ILE A 35 -8.44 23.01 7.20
C ILE A 35 -9.26 22.68 8.46
N THR A 36 -8.68 22.85 9.64
CA THR A 36 -9.35 22.45 10.89
C THR A 36 -10.59 23.29 11.19
N THR A 37 -10.60 24.58 10.80
CA THR A 37 -11.79 25.44 10.92
C THR A 37 -12.94 24.92 10.07
N GLU A 38 -12.72 24.56 8.82
CA GLU A 38 -13.76 24.04 7.94
C GLU A 38 -14.27 22.67 8.39
N LEU A 39 -13.39 21.80 8.87
CA LEU A 39 -13.79 20.49 9.43
C LEU A 39 -14.64 20.69 10.71
N ALA A 40 -14.25 21.61 11.59
CA ALA A 40 -15.04 21.92 12.78
C ALA A 40 -16.41 22.51 12.43
N ALA A 41 -16.51 23.33 11.36
CA ALA A 41 -17.77 23.94 10.92
C ALA A 41 -18.82 22.91 10.46
N ILE A 42 -18.40 21.74 9.98
CA ILE A 42 -19.30 20.62 9.63
C ILE A 42 -19.52 19.63 10.79
N GLY A 43 -19.01 19.95 11.99
CA GLY A 43 -19.13 19.12 13.18
C GLY A 43 -18.21 17.90 13.21
N ALA A 44 -17.16 17.86 12.34
CA ALA A 44 -16.21 16.77 12.33
C ALA A 44 -15.29 16.82 13.56
N ASN A 45 -15.08 15.64 14.17
CA ASN A 45 -14.08 15.42 15.21
C ASN A 45 -12.79 14.87 14.58
N ILE A 46 -11.63 15.47 14.92
CA ILE A 46 -10.34 15.00 14.46
C ILE A 46 -9.82 13.92 15.42
N ALA A 47 -9.82 12.67 14.99
CA ALA A 47 -9.35 11.53 15.78
C ALA A 47 -7.82 11.37 15.69
N GLU A 48 -7.21 11.66 14.53
CA GLU A 48 -5.77 11.58 14.30
C GLU A 48 -5.35 12.71 13.35
N SER A 49 -4.21 13.35 13.63
CA SER A 49 -3.63 14.35 12.74
C SER A 49 -2.11 14.25 12.75
N SER A 50 -1.54 14.09 11.57
CA SER A 50 -0.10 14.05 11.35
C SER A 50 0.26 15.01 10.22
N GLN A 51 1.38 15.72 10.37
CA GLN A 51 1.82 16.68 9.38
C GLN A 51 3.34 16.70 9.26
N PHE A 52 3.83 17.05 8.08
CA PHE A 52 5.26 17.18 7.81
C PHE A 52 5.52 18.29 6.79
N TRP A 53 6.50 19.14 7.09
CA TRP A 53 7.04 20.12 6.17
C TRP A 53 8.41 19.68 5.67
N ASP A 54 8.50 19.31 4.40
CA ASP A 54 9.78 19.06 3.76
C ASP A 54 10.43 20.39 3.35
N ARG A 55 11.43 20.81 4.12
CA ARG A 55 12.17 22.04 3.87
C ARG A 55 12.95 22.06 2.58
N GLN A 56 13.37 20.88 2.06
CA GLN A 56 14.14 20.80 0.82
C GLN A 56 13.28 21.10 -0.41
N THR A 57 12.06 20.61 -0.42
CA THR A 57 11.12 20.77 -1.53
C THR A 57 10.11 21.91 -1.28
N ASN A 58 10.12 22.51 -0.10
CA ASN A 58 9.13 23.46 0.40
C ASN A 58 7.68 22.95 0.27
N ARG A 59 7.48 21.65 0.52
CA ARG A 59 6.17 21.00 0.45
C ARG A 59 5.66 20.65 1.84
N PHE A 60 4.38 20.92 2.04
CA PHE A 60 3.63 20.52 3.23
C PHE A 60 2.79 19.28 2.91
N PHE A 61 2.76 18.34 3.84
CA PHE A 61 1.99 17.11 3.80
C PHE A 61 1.20 16.97 5.08
N MET A 62 -0.06 16.54 4.99
CA MET A 62 -0.91 16.32 6.15
C MET A 62 -1.81 15.11 5.91
N ARG A 63 -1.96 14.28 6.94
CA ARG A 63 -2.95 13.21 7.04
C ARG A 63 -3.82 13.48 8.26
N ILE A 64 -5.14 13.43 8.07
CA ILE A 64 -6.12 13.64 9.14
C ILE A 64 -7.15 12.50 9.06
N ALA A 65 -7.41 11.84 10.19
CA ALA A 65 -8.56 10.94 10.34
C ALA A 65 -9.66 11.68 11.10
N ILE A 66 -10.87 11.65 10.55
CA ILE A 66 -12.02 12.37 11.11
C ILE A 66 -13.21 11.45 11.32
N GLU A 67 -13.97 11.73 12.37
CA GLU A 67 -15.32 11.24 12.61
C GLU A 67 -16.30 12.37 12.26
N THR A 68 -17.38 12.04 11.58
CA THR A 68 -18.39 13.02 11.16
C THR A 68 -19.76 12.68 11.74
N PRO A 69 -20.62 13.68 11.98
CA PRO A 69 -22.01 13.44 12.30
C PRO A 69 -22.74 12.65 11.21
N ASP A 70 -23.83 11.99 11.59
CA ASP A 70 -24.70 11.29 10.64
C ASP A 70 -25.17 12.22 9.51
N GLY A 71 -25.15 11.72 8.27
CA GLY A 71 -25.53 12.46 7.08
C GLY A 71 -24.43 13.32 6.45
N VAL A 72 -23.23 13.38 7.04
CA VAL A 72 -22.06 14.04 6.43
C VAL A 72 -21.28 12.99 5.65
N ASP A 73 -21.41 13.02 4.33
CA ASP A 73 -20.72 12.12 3.39
C ASP A 73 -19.38 12.72 2.88
N ALA A 74 -18.64 11.94 2.10
CA ALA A 74 -17.36 12.36 1.52
C ALA A 74 -17.49 13.63 0.65
N GLU A 75 -18.62 13.79 -0.06
CA GLU A 75 -18.89 14.97 -0.87
C GLU A 75 -19.16 16.22 0.00
N ALA A 76 -19.79 16.06 1.16
CA ALA A 76 -19.97 17.15 2.13
C ALA A 76 -18.61 17.60 2.69
N VAL A 77 -17.74 16.66 3.07
CA VAL A 77 -16.36 16.95 3.51
C VAL A 77 -15.56 17.65 2.39
N LYS A 78 -15.67 17.18 1.16
CA LYS A 78 -14.99 17.79 0.01
C LYS A 78 -15.49 19.22 -0.27
N ARG A 79 -16.80 19.45 -0.15
CA ARG A 79 -17.38 20.80 -0.31
C ARG A 79 -16.91 21.76 0.77
N SER A 80 -16.83 21.33 2.02
CA SER A 80 -16.34 22.20 3.12
C SER A 80 -14.90 22.65 2.90
N LEU A 81 -14.05 21.74 2.39
CA LEU A 81 -12.64 22.02 2.14
C LEU A 81 -12.36 22.76 0.82
N LYS A 82 -13.38 23.08 0.01
CA LYS A 82 -13.20 23.72 -1.30
C LYS A 82 -12.45 25.05 -1.23
N ALA A 83 -12.76 25.89 -0.24
CA ALA A 83 -12.14 27.21 -0.11
C ALA A 83 -10.65 27.12 0.27
N PRO A 84 -10.24 26.39 1.32
CA PRO A 84 -8.82 26.22 1.64
C PRO A 84 -8.06 25.46 0.51
N VAL A 85 -8.65 24.46 -0.12
CA VAL A 85 -8.03 23.75 -1.26
C VAL A 85 -7.70 24.71 -2.40
N ALA A 86 -8.64 25.59 -2.77
CA ALA A 86 -8.40 26.59 -3.81
C ALA A 86 -7.38 27.65 -3.39
N ARG A 87 -7.47 28.13 -2.13
CA ARG A 87 -6.57 29.17 -1.59
C ARG A 87 -5.11 28.75 -1.57
N PHE A 88 -4.85 27.49 -1.20
CA PHE A 88 -3.50 26.97 -1.00
C PHE A 88 -3.05 26.01 -2.11
N GLU A 89 -3.83 25.91 -3.21
CA GLU A 89 -3.56 25.01 -4.35
C GLU A 89 -3.26 23.57 -3.91
N MET A 90 -4.09 23.06 -3.00
CA MET A 90 -3.86 21.75 -2.38
C MET A 90 -4.26 20.62 -3.31
N ARG A 91 -3.44 19.57 -3.34
CA ARG A 91 -3.90 18.25 -3.70
C ARG A 91 -4.61 17.65 -2.49
N LEU A 92 -5.87 17.23 -2.66
CA LEU A 92 -6.73 16.67 -1.64
C LEU A 92 -7.21 15.29 -2.09
N ASP A 93 -7.04 14.28 -1.23
CA ASP A 93 -7.66 12.98 -1.39
C ASP A 93 -8.46 12.67 -0.11
N ILE A 94 -9.68 12.11 -0.25
CA ILE A 94 -10.58 11.75 0.85
C ILE A 94 -10.96 10.29 0.68
N ASN A 95 -10.65 9.47 1.67
CA ASN A 95 -10.89 8.03 1.67
C ASN A 95 -11.85 7.66 2.81
N GLU A 96 -12.92 6.93 2.51
CA GLU A 96 -13.85 6.38 3.49
C GLU A 96 -13.22 5.12 4.11
N THR A 97 -13.06 5.08 5.45
CA THR A 97 -12.45 3.93 6.13
C THR A 97 -13.30 2.65 6.07
N ALA A 98 -14.61 2.79 5.91
CA ALA A 98 -15.51 1.65 5.74
C ALA A 98 -15.39 0.98 4.36
N LYS A 99 -14.78 1.64 3.37
CA LYS A 99 -14.61 1.13 2.02
C LYS A 99 -13.29 0.38 1.92
N ARG A 100 -13.37 -0.94 1.82
CA ARG A 100 -12.17 -1.78 1.68
C ARG A 100 -11.48 -1.54 0.34
N PRO A 101 -10.19 -1.16 0.33
CA PRO A 101 -9.43 -1.01 -0.91
C PRO A 101 -9.33 -2.35 -1.66
N LYS A 102 -9.50 -2.30 -2.97
CA LYS A 102 -9.40 -3.46 -3.86
C LYS A 102 -7.99 -3.62 -4.39
N ILE A 103 -7.41 -4.80 -4.25
CA ILE A 103 -6.03 -5.06 -4.65
C ILE A 103 -5.93 -6.23 -5.64
N ILE A 104 -5.02 -6.10 -6.60
CA ILE A 104 -4.56 -7.20 -7.47
C ILE A 104 -3.18 -7.61 -7.00
N ILE A 105 -2.95 -8.91 -6.81
CA ILE A 105 -1.63 -9.43 -6.44
C ILE A 105 -1.03 -10.18 -7.63
N MET A 106 0.13 -9.74 -8.09
CA MET A 106 0.89 -10.39 -9.14
C MET A 106 2.03 -11.20 -8.54
N VAL A 107 2.16 -12.46 -8.97
CA VAL A 107 3.14 -13.42 -8.43
C VAL A 107 3.78 -14.25 -9.56
N SER A 108 5.03 -14.70 -9.36
CA SER A 108 5.64 -15.74 -10.20
C SER A 108 5.69 -17.06 -9.43
N LYS A 109 6.84 -17.77 -9.44
CA LYS A 109 6.98 -19.10 -8.80
C LYS A 109 6.96 -19.08 -7.27
N PHE A 110 7.57 -18.05 -6.66
CA PHE A 110 7.72 -17.97 -5.21
C PHE A 110 6.56 -17.21 -4.60
N ASP A 111 5.80 -17.85 -3.75
CA ASP A 111 4.51 -17.40 -3.22
C ASP A 111 4.54 -16.94 -1.76
N HIS A 112 5.71 -16.95 -1.09
CA HIS A 112 5.82 -16.60 0.33
C HIS A 112 5.23 -15.21 0.66
N ALA A 113 5.44 -14.21 -0.21
CA ALA A 113 4.90 -12.88 -0.03
C ALA A 113 3.37 -12.83 -0.29
N LEU A 114 2.88 -13.57 -1.29
CA LEU A 114 1.45 -13.74 -1.55
C LEU A 114 0.74 -14.38 -0.35
N LEU A 115 1.25 -15.50 0.14
CA LEU A 115 0.68 -16.25 1.28
C LEU A 115 0.64 -15.38 2.54
N HIS A 116 1.69 -14.59 2.79
CA HIS A 116 1.74 -13.69 3.92
C HIS A 116 0.69 -12.57 3.81
N LEU A 117 0.52 -11.94 2.64
CA LEU A 117 -0.53 -10.94 2.40
C LEU A 117 -1.92 -11.53 2.65
N ILE A 118 -2.22 -12.71 2.08
CA ILE A 118 -3.49 -13.39 2.28
C ILE A 118 -3.74 -13.67 3.77
N TYR A 119 -2.72 -14.16 4.49
CA TYR A 119 -2.81 -14.40 5.92
C TYR A 119 -3.14 -13.11 6.68
N GLN A 120 -2.46 -12.00 6.40
CA GLN A 120 -2.69 -10.72 7.07
C GLN A 120 -4.09 -10.15 6.81
N ILE A 121 -4.63 -10.39 5.62
CA ILE A 121 -6.02 -10.03 5.28
C ILE A 121 -7.00 -10.90 6.06
N ARG A 122 -6.77 -12.21 6.12
CA ARG A 122 -7.62 -13.17 6.83
C ARG A 122 -7.74 -12.88 8.32
N VAL A 123 -6.64 -12.49 8.97
CA VAL A 123 -6.65 -12.14 10.40
C VAL A 123 -7.09 -10.70 10.68
N GLY A 124 -7.47 -9.93 9.65
CA GLY A 124 -7.97 -8.56 9.80
C GLY A 124 -6.88 -7.52 10.11
N TRP A 125 -5.58 -7.87 9.99
CA TRP A 125 -4.50 -6.92 10.18
C TRP A 125 -4.31 -6.00 8.97
N LEU A 126 -4.57 -6.51 7.77
CA LEU A 126 -4.60 -5.75 6.52
C LEU A 126 -6.04 -5.74 5.99
N ASP A 127 -6.69 -4.59 6.05
CA ASP A 127 -8.06 -4.45 5.56
C ASP A 127 -8.06 -4.08 4.07
N ALA A 128 -8.13 -5.12 3.23
CA ALA A 128 -8.19 -5.00 1.78
C ALA A 128 -8.96 -6.19 1.19
N GLU A 129 -9.50 -6.00 -0.02
CA GLU A 129 -10.16 -7.04 -0.82
C GLU A 129 -9.25 -7.46 -1.97
N VAL A 130 -8.89 -8.76 -2.05
CA VAL A 130 -8.13 -9.28 -3.19
C VAL A 130 -9.10 -9.60 -4.32
N VAL A 131 -9.13 -8.78 -5.36
CA VAL A 131 -10.03 -8.94 -6.52
C VAL A 131 -9.45 -9.84 -7.61
N GLY A 132 -8.18 -10.20 -7.53
CA GLY A 132 -7.54 -11.14 -8.44
C GLY A 132 -6.08 -11.42 -8.11
N ILE A 133 -5.66 -12.65 -8.40
CA ILE A 133 -4.26 -13.07 -8.43
C ILE A 133 -3.87 -13.28 -9.88
N VAL A 134 -2.82 -12.58 -10.32
CA VAL A 134 -2.27 -12.69 -11.67
C VAL A 134 -0.91 -13.37 -11.59
N SER A 135 -0.70 -14.41 -12.41
CA SER A 135 0.59 -15.12 -12.42
C SER A 135 1.01 -15.53 -13.84
N ASN A 136 2.30 -15.49 -14.09
CA ASN A 136 2.93 -16.08 -15.28
C ASN A 136 3.32 -17.55 -15.09
N HIS A 137 2.95 -18.15 -13.94
CA HIS A 137 3.14 -19.56 -13.58
C HIS A 137 1.87 -20.12 -12.92
N GLU A 138 1.72 -21.44 -12.91
CA GLU A 138 0.55 -22.13 -12.33
C GLU A 138 0.69 -22.37 -10.80
N ASP A 139 1.86 -22.18 -10.25
CA ASP A 139 2.22 -22.59 -8.88
C ASP A 139 1.24 -22.07 -7.80
N SER A 140 0.71 -20.87 -7.95
CA SER A 140 -0.23 -20.26 -6.99
C SER A 140 -1.72 -20.52 -7.26
N ARG A 141 -2.07 -21.29 -8.29
CA ARG A 141 -3.49 -21.59 -8.65
C ARG A 141 -4.24 -22.20 -7.48
N ARG A 142 -3.66 -23.25 -6.86
CA ARG A 142 -4.30 -23.93 -5.73
C ARG A 142 -4.57 -22.98 -4.54
N THR A 143 -3.66 -22.07 -4.27
CA THR A 143 -3.84 -21.05 -3.24
C THR A 143 -5.03 -20.17 -3.55
N ALA A 144 -5.13 -19.67 -4.79
CA ALA A 144 -6.26 -18.85 -5.24
C ALA A 144 -7.60 -19.59 -5.12
N GLU A 145 -7.66 -20.87 -5.51
CA GLU A 145 -8.85 -21.71 -5.41
C GLU A 145 -9.31 -21.91 -3.96
N ILE A 146 -8.38 -22.17 -3.03
CA ILE A 146 -8.67 -22.33 -1.59
C ILE A 146 -9.24 -21.05 -1.01
N GLU A 147 -8.71 -19.90 -1.41
CA GLU A 147 -9.13 -18.58 -0.93
C GLU A 147 -10.32 -18.00 -1.69
N ASN A 148 -10.86 -18.70 -2.69
CA ASN A 148 -11.94 -18.25 -3.59
C ASN A 148 -11.60 -16.92 -4.28
N ILE A 149 -10.34 -16.70 -4.65
CA ILE A 149 -9.87 -15.51 -5.36
C ILE A 149 -9.74 -15.84 -6.85
N PRO A 150 -10.22 -15.00 -7.77
CA PRO A 150 -10.02 -15.20 -9.21
C PRO A 150 -8.53 -15.31 -9.56
N PHE A 151 -8.17 -16.41 -10.29
CA PHE A 151 -6.79 -16.67 -10.72
C PHE A 151 -6.64 -16.47 -12.22
N HIS A 152 -5.72 -15.60 -12.61
CA HIS A 152 -5.41 -15.29 -14.00
C HIS A 152 -4.01 -15.79 -14.34
N TYR A 153 -3.96 -16.88 -15.14
CA TYR A 153 -2.71 -17.42 -15.65
C TYR A 153 -2.37 -16.74 -16.98
N TRP A 154 -1.35 -15.87 -16.95
CA TRP A 154 -0.89 -15.15 -18.12
C TRP A 154 0.61 -15.35 -18.35
N PRO A 155 1.00 -16.40 -19.11
CA PRO A 155 2.40 -16.65 -19.48
C PRO A 155 2.98 -15.46 -20.24
N VAL A 156 4.18 -15.03 -19.82
CA VAL A 156 4.85 -13.88 -20.41
C VAL A 156 6.02 -14.33 -21.29
N SER A 157 6.01 -13.88 -22.54
CA SER A 157 7.11 -13.94 -23.48
C SER A 157 7.36 -12.54 -24.08
N LYS A 158 8.39 -12.39 -24.91
CA LYS A 158 8.63 -11.13 -25.61
C LYS A 158 7.43 -10.70 -26.46
N ASP A 159 6.74 -11.66 -27.08
CA ASP A 159 5.64 -11.41 -28.01
C ASP A 159 4.30 -11.19 -27.28
N THR A 160 4.14 -11.75 -26.09
CA THR A 160 2.89 -11.66 -25.32
C THR A 160 2.88 -10.53 -24.29
N LYS A 161 4.03 -9.97 -23.92
CA LYS A 161 4.17 -9.01 -22.82
C LYS A 161 3.21 -7.82 -22.95
N ALA A 162 3.15 -7.17 -24.12
CA ALA A 162 2.29 -6.01 -24.33
C ALA A 162 0.79 -6.37 -24.16
N ALA A 163 0.37 -7.52 -24.69
CA ALA A 163 -1.01 -8.00 -24.55
C ALA A 163 -1.35 -8.34 -23.09
N GLN A 164 -0.40 -8.88 -22.32
CA GLN A 164 -0.61 -9.17 -20.89
C GLN A 164 -0.71 -7.89 -20.06
N GLU A 165 0.07 -6.88 -20.39
CA GLU A 165 0.00 -5.57 -19.73
C GLU A 165 -1.34 -4.85 -20.00
N GLU A 166 -1.89 -4.92 -21.20
CA GLU A 166 -3.24 -4.40 -21.49
C GLU A 166 -4.33 -5.17 -20.73
N LYS A 167 -4.23 -6.50 -20.61
CA LYS A 167 -5.14 -7.30 -19.78
C LYS A 167 -5.07 -6.89 -18.30
N LEU A 168 -3.89 -6.54 -17.78
CA LEU A 168 -3.76 -6.05 -16.41
C LEU A 168 -4.49 -4.71 -16.23
N LEU A 169 -4.37 -3.79 -17.20
CA LEU A 169 -5.08 -2.52 -17.16
C LEU A 169 -6.60 -2.70 -17.27
N GLU A 170 -7.05 -3.61 -18.12
CA GLU A 170 -8.46 -3.98 -18.23
C GLU A 170 -8.97 -4.57 -16.92
N LEU A 171 -8.25 -5.53 -16.34
CA LEU A 171 -8.60 -6.13 -15.04
C LEU A 171 -8.64 -5.08 -13.93
N ALA A 172 -7.64 -4.20 -13.85
CA ALA A 172 -7.60 -3.14 -12.84
C ALA A 172 -8.79 -2.18 -12.98
N THR A 173 -9.16 -1.84 -14.22
CA THR A 173 -10.29 -0.95 -14.50
C THR A 173 -11.64 -1.62 -14.21
N THR A 174 -11.85 -2.85 -14.68
CA THR A 174 -13.13 -3.56 -14.56
C THR A 174 -13.41 -4.03 -13.13
N SER A 175 -12.39 -4.41 -12.38
CA SER A 175 -12.52 -4.78 -10.95
C SER A 175 -12.58 -3.56 -10.04
N GLY A 176 -12.19 -2.38 -10.53
CA GLY A 176 -12.02 -1.17 -9.71
C GLY A 176 -10.86 -1.28 -8.74
N ALA A 177 -9.76 -1.95 -9.12
CA ALA A 177 -8.61 -2.12 -8.25
C ALA A 177 -7.91 -0.79 -7.97
N ASP A 178 -7.67 -0.53 -6.68
CA ASP A 178 -6.99 0.67 -6.18
C ASP A 178 -5.46 0.50 -6.23
N LEU A 179 -4.98 -0.74 -6.08
CA LEU A 179 -3.55 -1.06 -5.98
C LEU A 179 -3.22 -2.37 -6.69
N VAL A 180 -2.08 -2.40 -7.37
CA VAL A 180 -1.43 -3.61 -7.89
C VAL A 180 -0.18 -3.90 -7.04
N ILE A 181 0.00 -5.14 -6.63
CA ILE A 181 1.11 -5.56 -5.78
C ILE A 181 1.97 -6.58 -6.53
N LEU A 182 3.24 -6.29 -6.73
CA LEU A 182 4.19 -7.23 -7.30
C LEU A 182 4.83 -8.06 -6.17
N ALA A 183 4.14 -9.14 -5.78
CA ALA A 183 4.56 -10.07 -4.74
C ALA A 183 5.53 -11.11 -5.32
N ARG A 184 6.77 -10.73 -5.61
CA ARG A 184 7.76 -11.55 -6.31
C ARG A 184 7.36 -11.86 -7.76
N TYR A 185 6.74 -10.91 -8.44
CA TYR A 185 6.47 -10.99 -9.86
C TYR A 185 7.74 -10.64 -10.65
N MET A 186 8.41 -11.67 -11.18
CA MET A 186 9.76 -11.57 -11.76
C MET A 186 9.76 -11.08 -13.22
N GLN A 187 8.86 -10.16 -13.54
CA GLN A 187 8.78 -9.49 -14.84
C GLN A 187 8.84 -7.97 -14.65
N VAL A 188 9.63 -7.32 -15.47
CA VAL A 188 9.72 -5.85 -15.49
C VAL A 188 8.49 -5.31 -16.21
N LEU A 189 7.77 -4.37 -15.62
CA LEU A 189 6.68 -3.67 -16.30
C LEU A 189 7.24 -2.70 -17.35
N SER A 190 6.51 -2.48 -18.45
CA SER A 190 6.92 -1.50 -19.43
C SER A 190 6.84 -0.07 -18.88
N ASP A 191 7.61 0.84 -19.46
CA ASP A 191 7.56 2.27 -19.13
C ASP A 191 6.14 2.85 -19.29
N ASN A 192 5.41 2.41 -20.32
CA ASN A 192 4.04 2.84 -20.54
C ASN A 192 3.13 2.44 -19.40
N LEU A 193 3.17 1.17 -18.99
CA LEU A 193 2.36 0.65 -17.88
C LEU A 193 2.75 1.31 -16.55
N SER A 194 4.06 1.42 -16.28
CA SER A 194 4.58 2.04 -15.06
C SER A 194 4.13 3.50 -14.91
N ARG A 195 4.09 4.28 -16.01
CA ARG A 195 3.57 5.66 -15.99
C ARG A 195 2.06 5.72 -15.79
N ARG A 196 1.30 4.84 -16.43
CA ARG A 196 -0.19 4.78 -16.29
C ARG A 196 -0.63 4.39 -14.88
N LEU A 197 0.15 3.58 -14.20
CA LEU A 197 -0.12 3.09 -12.85
C LEU A 197 0.79 3.73 -11.78
N PHE A 198 1.42 4.88 -12.08
CA PHE A 198 2.31 5.55 -11.13
C PHE A 198 1.61 5.84 -9.80
N GLY A 199 2.24 5.44 -8.69
CA GLY A 199 1.68 5.54 -7.34
C GLY A 199 0.63 4.47 -7.00
N LYS A 200 0.33 3.55 -7.92
CA LYS A 200 -0.64 2.47 -7.77
C LYS A 200 -0.04 1.06 -7.94
N VAL A 201 1.27 0.94 -8.01
CA VAL A 201 1.96 -0.34 -8.06
C VAL A 201 3.06 -0.36 -7.02
N ILE A 202 3.02 -1.34 -6.11
CA ILE A 202 4.05 -1.58 -5.11
C ILE A 202 4.80 -2.85 -5.48
N ASN A 203 6.14 -2.78 -5.50
CA ASN A 203 7.03 -3.91 -5.70
C ASN A 203 7.79 -4.25 -4.42
N ILE A 204 8.02 -5.54 -4.19
CA ILE A 204 9.03 -6.00 -3.22
C ILE A 204 10.32 -6.36 -3.95
N HIS A 205 11.37 -5.63 -3.63
CA HIS A 205 12.72 -5.91 -4.09
C HIS A 205 13.50 -6.66 -3.01
N HIS A 206 14.15 -7.76 -3.41
CA HIS A 206 14.81 -8.71 -2.54
C HIS A 206 16.24 -8.29 -2.13
N SER A 207 16.45 -7.01 -1.91
CA SER A 207 17.65 -6.46 -1.28
C SER A 207 17.35 -5.10 -0.64
N PHE A 208 18.24 -4.67 0.25
CA PHE A 208 18.23 -3.32 0.78
C PHE A 208 18.79 -2.36 -0.27
N LEU A 209 17.92 -1.54 -0.88
CA LEU A 209 18.32 -0.57 -1.89
C LEU A 209 19.00 0.67 -1.26
N PRO A 210 20.00 1.26 -1.94
CA PRO A 210 20.62 0.84 -3.20
C PRO A 210 21.73 -0.21 -2.99
N SER A 211 21.51 -1.44 -3.37
CA SER A 211 22.54 -2.50 -3.31
C SER A 211 22.26 -3.64 -4.29
N PHE A 212 23.10 -4.65 -4.31
CA PHE A 212 23.10 -5.86 -5.13
C PHE A 212 22.06 -5.93 -6.26
N LYS A 213 22.45 -5.54 -7.47
CA LYS A 213 21.64 -5.71 -8.68
C LYS A 213 21.89 -7.12 -9.27
N GLY A 214 20.84 -7.70 -9.88
CA GLY A 214 20.94 -8.95 -10.63
C GLY A 214 20.30 -10.15 -9.93
N ALA A 215 20.62 -11.36 -10.46
CA ALA A 215 20.01 -12.60 -10.00
C ALA A 215 20.65 -13.12 -8.69
N LYS A 216 19.84 -13.81 -7.87
CA LYS A 216 20.26 -14.48 -6.64
C LYS A 216 20.99 -13.58 -5.62
N PRO A 217 20.44 -12.42 -5.21
CA PRO A 217 21.15 -11.45 -4.38
C PRO A 217 21.56 -12.02 -3.01
N TYR A 218 20.78 -12.91 -2.41
CA TYR A 218 21.15 -13.56 -1.13
C TYR A 218 22.35 -14.48 -1.26
N HIS A 219 22.55 -15.17 -2.39
CA HIS A 219 23.76 -15.95 -2.65
C HIS A 219 24.97 -15.03 -2.82
N GLN A 220 24.82 -13.93 -3.59
CA GLN A 220 25.86 -12.93 -3.72
C GLN A 220 26.24 -12.31 -2.36
N ALA A 221 25.24 -12.02 -1.52
CA ALA A 221 25.42 -11.50 -0.17
C ALA A 221 26.20 -12.48 0.72
N HIS A 222 25.86 -13.77 0.65
CA HIS A 222 26.58 -14.84 1.37
C HIS A 222 28.04 -14.95 0.91
N GLU A 223 28.30 -15.02 -0.42
CA GLU A 223 29.64 -15.07 -0.99
C GLU A 223 30.51 -13.86 -0.60
N ARG A 224 29.89 -12.67 -0.51
CA ARG A 224 30.57 -11.43 -0.08
C ARG A 224 30.79 -11.37 1.43
N GLY A 225 30.19 -12.28 2.19
CA GLY A 225 30.30 -12.31 3.66
C GLY A 225 29.69 -11.08 4.35
N VAL A 226 28.58 -10.54 3.80
CA VAL A 226 27.87 -9.40 4.39
C VAL A 226 27.38 -9.72 5.80
N LYS A 227 27.11 -8.71 6.59
CA LYS A 227 26.60 -8.84 7.98
C LYS A 227 25.14 -8.46 8.13
N LEU A 228 24.55 -7.88 7.06
CA LEU A 228 23.15 -7.51 6.99
C LEU A 228 22.62 -7.91 5.61
N ILE A 229 21.41 -8.45 5.59
CA ILE A 229 20.55 -8.61 4.42
C ILE A 229 19.28 -7.81 4.63
N GLY A 230 18.48 -7.62 3.58
CA GLY A 230 17.24 -6.88 3.72
C GLY A 230 16.38 -6.92 2.48
N ALA A 231 15.25 -6.23 2.55
CA ALA A 231 14.32 -6.05 1.45
C ALA A 231 13.79 -4.61 1.41
N THR A 232 13.28 -4.21 0.26
CA THR A 232 12.74 -2.87 0.03
C THR A 232 11.41 -2.97 -0.70
N ALA A 233 10.35 -2.37 -0.14
CA ALA A 233 9.11 -2.13 -0.85
C ALA A 233 9.09 -0.68 -1.37
N HIS A 234 8.79 -0.51 -2.65
CA HIS A 234 8.80 0.77 -3.32
C HIS A 234 7.69 0.86 -4.36
N TYR A 235 7.28 2.07 -4.71
CA TYR A 235 6.43 2.26 -5.89
C TYR A 235 7.20 1.97 -7.17
N VAL A 236 6.53 1.36 -8.14
CA VAL A 236 7.12 1.09 -9.45
C VAL A 236 7.15 2.36 -10.29
N THR A 237 8.30 2.60 -10.93
CA THR A 237 8.53 3.64 -11.93
C THR A 237 9.05 3.03 -13.22
N ALA A 238 9.30 3.86 -14.24
CA ALA A 238 9.96 3.42 -15.46
C ALA A 238 11.41 2.96 -15.23
N ASP A 239 12.06 3.55 -14.22
CA ASP A 239 13.43 3.17 -13.84
C ASP A 239 13.39 1.97 -12.90
N LEU A 240 14.03 0.87 -13.30
CA LEU A 240 14.00 -0.40 -12.58
C LEU A 240 14.59 -0.25 -11.17
N ASP A 241 13.81 -0.62 -10.16
CA ASP A 241 14.17 -0.62 -8.73
C ASP A 241 14.61 0.76 -8.18
N GLU A 242 14.25 1.86 -8.87
CA GLU A 242 14.59 3.24 -8.48
C GLU A 242 13.35 4.07 -8.03
N GLY A 243 12.21 3.43 -7.88
CA GLY A 243 10.98 4.10 -7.46
C GLY A 243 10.99 4.53 -5.98
N PRO A 244 10.08 5.45 -5.60
CA PRO A 244 9.98 5.97 -4.24
C PRO A 244 9.80 4.85 -3.21
N ILE A 245 10.73 4.79 -2.24
CA ILE A 245 10.76 3.76 -1.20
C ILE A 245 9.63 4.01 -0.18
N ILE A 246 8.92 2.95 0.19
CA ILE A 246 7.84 2.98 1.19
C ILE A 246 8.33 2.41 2.52
N GLU A 247 8.92 1.21 2.46
CA GLU A 247 9.34 0.46 3.64
C GLU A 247 10.61 -0.32 3.36
N GLN A 248 11.48 -0.43 4.36
CA GLN A 248 12.70 -1.23 4.30
C GLN A 248 12.94 -1.91 5.65
N GLU A 249 13.46 -3.13 5.59
CA GLU A 249 13.94 -3.84 6.78
C GLU A 249 15.26 -4.52 6.49
N THR A 250 16.12 -4.60 7.52
CA THR A 250 17.36 -5.34 7.47
C THR A 250 17.42 -6.33 8.63
N GLU A 251 18.11 -7.45 8.40
CA GLU A 251 18.36 -8.47 9.42
C GLU A 251 19.84 -8.83 9.47
N ARG A 252 20.32 -9.07 10.68
CA ARG A 252 21.70 -9.47 10.89
C ARG A 252 21.89 -10.95 10.54
N VAL A 253 22.89 -11.21 9.72
CA VAL A 253 23.34 -12.57 9.34
C VAL A 253 24.75 -12.84 9.87
N THR A 254 25.10 -14.11 10.01
CA THR A 254 26.38 -14.54 10.56
C THR A 254 27.13 -15.43 9.59
N HIS A 255 28.40 -15.62 9.85
CA HIS A 255 29.28 -16.52 9.05
C HIS A 255 28.91 -18.00 9.23
N ALA A 256 28.13 -18.36 10.25
CA ALA A 256 27.67 -19.73 10.48
C ALA A 256 26.43 -20.10 9.64
N MET A 257 25.76 -19.12 9.06
CA MET A 257 24.60 -19.33 8.18
C MET A 257 25.05 -19.73 6.79
N THR A 258 24.30 -20.65 6.18
CA THR A 258 24.46 -21.08 4.79
C THR A 258 23.80 -20.08 3.83
N ALA A 259 24.03 -20.24 2.52
CA ALA A 259 23.33 -19.46 1.52
C ALA A 259 21.81 -19.69 1.53
N ASP A 260 21.36 -20.91 1.86
CA ASP A 260 19.96 -21.24 2.01
C ASP A 260 19.32 -20.60 3.24
N ASP A 261 20.06 -20.46 4.34
CA ASP A 261 19.62 -19.69 5.53
C ASP A 261 19.43 -18.21 5.18
N PHE A 262 20.33 -17.63 4.37
CA PHE A 262 20.16 -16.25 3.85
C PHE A 262 18.90 -16.11 3.00
N VAL A 263 18.61 -17.10 2.15
CA VAL A 263 17.40 -17.12 1.34
C VAL A 263 16.14 -17.22 2.21
N ALA A 264 16.16 -18.09 3.24
CA ALA A 264 15.03 -18.26 4.17
C ALA A 264 14.75 -16.96 4.93
N ALA A 265 15.76 -16.39 5.60
CA ALA A 265 15.65 -15.10 6.29
C ALA A 265 15.22 -13.98 5.35
N GLY A 266 15.75 -13.96 4.12
CA GLY A 266 15.37 -12.98 3.10
C GLY A 266 13.90 -13.05 2.71
N ARG A 267 13.33 -14.24 2.54
CA ARG A 267 11.90 -14.43 2.25
C ARG A 267 11.00 -13.92 3.37
N ASP A 268 11.39 -14.13 4.62
CA ASP A 268 10.64 -13.64 5.77
C ASP A 268 10.64 -12.12 5.83
N ILE A 269 11.78 -11.49 5.57
CA ILE A 269 11.89 -10.01 5.48
C ILE A 269 11.03 -9.48 4.34
N GLU A 270 11.13 -10.06 3.13
CA GLU A 270 10.34 -9.66 1.96
C GLU A 270 8.84 -9.67 2.26
N ALA A 271 8.34 -10.75 2.89
CA ALA A 271 6.95 -10.92 3.23
C ALA A 271 6.46 -9.83 4.22
N ARG A 272 7.23 -9.57 5.28
CA ARG A 272 6.89 -8.54 6.28
C ARG A 272 6.95 -7.13 5.71
N VAL A 273 8.00 -6.80 4.97
CA VAL A 273 8.19 -5.46 4.37
C VAL A 273 7.08 -5.15 3.36
N LEU A 274 6.75 -6.11 2.48
CA LEU A 274 5.67 -5.91 1.53
C LEU A 274 4.32 -5.71 2.24
N ALA A 275 4.00 -6.52 3.24
CA ALA A 275 2.74 -6.40 3.96
C ALA A 275 2.61 -5.05 4.67
N ARG A 276 3.69 -4.57 5.33
CA ARG A 276 3.70 -3.23 5.95
C ARG A 276 3.55 -2.11 4.94
N ALA A 277 4.26 -2.18 3.81
CA ALA A 277 4.14 -1.17 2.76
C ALA A 277 2.72 -1.10 2.18
N VAL A 278 2.10 -2.25 1.92
CA VAL A 278 0.71 -2.33 1.44
C VAL A 278 -0.24 -1.75 2.49
N LYS A 279 -0.08 -2.13 3.77
CA LYS A 279 -0.91 -1.59 4.86
C LYS A 279 -0.81 -0.07 4.96
N MET A 280 0.40 0.48 4.97
CA MET A 280 0.59 1.94 5.01
C MET A 280 -0.04 2.64 3.80
N HIS A 281 0.00 2.02 2.61
CA HIS A 281 -0.63 2.57 1.42
C HIS A 281 -2.17 2.58 1.54
N VAL A 282 -2.78 1.43 1.88
CA VAL A 282 -4.25 1.33 1.98
C VAL A 282 -4.83 2.16 3.12
N GLU A 283 -4.05 2.43 4.16
CA GLU A 283 -4.42 3.34 5.26
C GLU A 283 -4.12 4.82 4.94
N SER A 284 -3.75 5.13 3.69
CA SER A 284 -3.41 6.50 3.26
C SER A 284 -2.31 7.15 4.10
N ARG A 285 -1.33 6.36 4.56
CA ARG A 285 -0.18 6.82 5.35
C ARG A 285 1.02 7.20 4.50
N VAL A 286 1.01 6.89 3.19
CA VAL A 286 2.12 7.13 2.27
C VAL A 286 1.77 8.22 1.28
N MET A 287 2.55 9.27 1.22
CA MET A 287 2.39 10.36 0.27
C MET A 287 3.64 10.53 -0.59
N LEU A 288 3.46 10.69 -1.89
CA LEU A 288 4.56 10.89 -2.84
C LEU A 288 5.14 12.30 -2.75
N ASN A 289 6.46 12.40 -2.68
CA ASN A 289 7.23 13.64 -2.68
C ASN A 289 8.39 13.56 -3.70
N GLY A 290 8.07 13.71 -4.98
CA GLY A 290 9.03 13.49 -6.07
C GLY A 290 9.48 12.03 -6.12
N HIS A 291 10.77 11.80 -5.96
CA HIS A 291 11.38 10.46 -5.92
C HIS A 291 11.45 9.84 -4.51
N LYS A 292 10.82 10.47 -3.53
CA LYS A 292 10.75 10.01 -2.14
C LYS A 292 9.28 9.81 -1.73
N THR A 293 9.08 9.22 -0.56
CA THR A 293 7.80 9.19 0.13
C THR A 293 7.87 9.96 1.45
N VAL A 294 6.73 10.46 1.89
CA VAL A 294 6.47 10.85 3.28
C VAL A 294 5.57 9.77 3.85
N VAL A 295 6.02 9.11 4.91
CA VAL A 295 5.29 8.02 5.56
C VAL A 295 4.91 8.45 6.97
N PHE A 296 3.61 8.45 7.27
CA PHE A 296 3.08 8.72 8.59
C PHE A 296 2.91 7.41 9.37
N GLY A 297 3.60 7.30 10.51
CA GLY A 297 3.60 6.12 11.39
C GLY A 297 2.33 5.95 12.20
#